data_d7341db72f39da79dc35429cdbf7101e
#
_entry.id   d7341db72f39da79dc35429cdbf7101e
#
_cell.length_a   1.000
_cell.length_b   1.000
_cell.length_c   1.000
_cell.angle_alpha   90.00
_cell.angle_beta   90.00
_cell.angle_gamma   90.00
#
_symmetry.space_group_name_H-M   'P 1'
#
loop_
_entity.id
_entity.type
_entity.pdbx_description
1 polymer ?
#
loop_
_entity_poly.entity_id
_entity_poly.type
_entity_poly.pdbx_seq_one_letter_code
_entity_poly.pdbx_strand_id
1 'polypeptide(L)'
;MKYGYFDNGKREYVIDRVDLPVSWTNYLGVEDVCVVVNHTAGGYMFYKTPEYHRITRFRGNSVPMDRPGHYVYLRDNEDGDYWSISWQPVGKPLEEAEYICRHGLSYSVYECNYNKIRAKQTLSVPLGDKAELWDVVVKNEDTKPRDLSLFTYCEFSFHHIAIDNQNFQMSLYCSGSSYEDGVIEYDLFYEEFGCQYFTSTAEPDGFDCLRDKFIGSYRSEDRPAAVELGQCGGSHELGGNHCGSLQKNIRLEPGEEIRILFILGEGNREEGRKARQRYGSWEAVDRVYEDLRKFWDKKLQNLQIRTPNEGMNTLINIWTLYQSEINVMFSRFASFIEVGGRVGLGYRDTAQDAMTIPHSNPEKCRKRIIELLRGLVSDGYGLHL
;
A
#
# COMPACT_ATOMS: atom_id res chain seq x y z
N MET A 1 23.44 -12.10 10.26
CA MET A 1 22.47 -12.78 9.39
C MET A 1 22.06 -11.77 8.30
N LYS A 2 22.07 -12.15 7.03
CA LYS A 2 21.75 -11.25 5.93
C LYS A 2 20.33 -11.54 5.47
N TYR A 3 19.46 -10.51 5.43
CA TYR A 3 18.06 -10.63 5.03
C TYR A 3 17.78 -10.08 3.63
N GLY A 4 18.76 -9.45 3.00
CA GLY A 4 18.58 -8.85 1.69
C GLY A 4 19.85 -8.12 1.22
N TYR A 5 19.71 -7.40 0.10
CA TYR A 5 20.79 -6.66 -0.53
C TYR A 5 20.27 -5.48 -1.37
N PHE A 6 21.16 -4.52 -1.66
CA PHE A 6 20.84 -3.41 -2.57
C PHE A 6 21.07 -3.84 -4.03
N ASP A 7 20.03 -3.71 -4.85
CA ASP A 7 20.13 -3.73 -6.32
C ASP A 7 20.28 -2.29 -6.82
N ASN A 8 21.51 -1.85 -7.03
CA ASN A 8 21.82 -0.50 -7.47
C ASN A 8 21.32 -0.21 -8.89
N GLY A 9 21.23 -1.25 -9.75
CA GLY A 9 20.75 -1.12 -11.12
C GLY A 9 19.26 -0.73 -11.20
N LYS A 10 18.48 -1.32 -10.33
CA LYS A 10 17.04 -1.03 -10.21
C LYS A 10 16.72 0.00 -9.14
N ARG A 11 17.67 0.33 -8.27
CA ARG A 11 17.49 1.15 -7.07
C ARG A 11 16.44 0.55 -6.14
N GLU A 12 16.58 -0.73 -5.88
CA GLU A 12 15.75 -1.50 -4.99
C GLU A 12 16.55 -2.04 -3.80
N TYR A 13 15.91 -2.13 -2.65
CA TYR A 13 16.36 -3.00 -1.59
C TYR A 13 15.58 -4.31 -1.69
N VAL A 14 16.29 -5.39 -1.99
CA VAL A 14 15.72 -6.73 -2.17
C VAL A 14 15.76 -7.47 -0.85
N ILE A 15 14.61 -7.91 -0.37
CA ILE A 15 14.45 -8.75 0.81
C ILE A 15 14.17 -10.16 0.30
N ASP A 16 15.17 -11.04 0.41
CA ASP A 16 15.13 -12.44 -0.03
C ASP A 16 14.89 -13.42 1.11
N ARG A 17 14.72 -12.88 2.33
CA ARG A 17 14.29 -13.57 3.53
C ARG A 17 13.19 -12.77 4.21
N VAL A 18 11.95 -13.12 3.90
CA VAL A 18 10.76 -12.39 4.40
C VAL A 18 10.45 -12.64 5.88
N ASP A 19 11.11 -13.59 6.53
CA ASP A 19 11.02 -13.89 7.96
C ASP A 19 11.82 -12.89 8.83
N LEU A 20 11.64 -11.61 8.57
CA LEU A 20 12.32 -10.54 9.30
C LEU A 20 11.87 -10.46 10.76
N PRO A 21 12.76 -10.11 11.69
CA PRO A 21 12.42 -9.97 13.11
C PRO A 21 11.55 -8.73 13.41
N VAL A 22 11.50 -7.77 12.48
CA VAL A 22 10.71 -6.54 12.55
C VAL A 22 10.25 -6.14 11.15
N SER A 23 9.19 -5.35 11.07
CA SER A 23 8.70 -4.82 9.79
C SER A 23 9.69 -3.85 9.17
N TRP A 24 10.08 -4.12 7.92
CA TRP A 24 10.84 -3.18 7.10
C TRP A 24 9.88 -2.50 6.12
N THR A 25 9.81 -1.17 6.21
CA THR A 25 8.77 -0.38 5.57
C THR A 25 9.28 0.45 4.41
N ASN A 26 8.39 0.71 3.46
CA ASN A 26 8.56 1.68 2.39
C ASN A 26 7.37 2.64 2.36
N TYR A 27 7.58 3.83 1.79
CA TYR A 27 6.57 4.87 1.64
C TYR A 27 6.32 5.09 0.16
N LEU A 28 5.10 4.89 -0.27
CA LEU A 28 4.67 5.10 -1.65
C LEU A 28 3.95 6.45 -1.74
N GLY A 29 4.14 7.15 -2.85
CA GLY A 29 3.63 8.50 -3.03
C GLY A 29 4.68 9.58 -2.77
N VAL A 30 4.47 10.75 -3.33
CA VAL A 30 5.41 11.88 -3.29
C VAL A 30 4.75 13.22 -3.02
N GLU A 31 3.44 13.24 -2.88
CA GLU A 31 2.61 14.42 -2.66
C GLU A 31 1.61 14.18 -1.51
N ASP A 32 0.33 14.41 -1.79
CA ASP A 32 -0.72 14.35 -0.78
C ASP A 32 -1.12 12.91 -0.41
N VAL A 33 -0.97 11.95 -1.30
CA VAL A 33 -1.28 10.54 -1.02
C VAL A 33 -0.03 9.79 -0.59
N CYS A 34 -0.16 9.03 0.48
CA CYS A 34 0.88 8.14 0.95
C CYS A 34 0.31 6.77 1.31
N VAL A 35 1.04 5.75 0.91
CA VAL A 35 0.83 4.38 1.37
C VAL A 35 2.10 3.95 2.11
N VAL A 36 1.97 3.60 3.38
CA VAL A 36 3.04 3.01 4.17
C VAL A 36 2.86 1.51 4.15
N VAL A 37 3.81 0.79 3.58
CA VAL A 37 3.76 -0.68 3.47
C VAL A 37 5.02 -1.32 4.01
N ASN A 38 4.90 -2.54 4.53
CA ASN A 38 6.05 -3.35 4.91
C ASN A 38 6.34 -4.45 3.88
N HIS A 39 7.36 -5.25 4.18
CA HIS A 39 7.82 -6.35 3.33
C HIS A 39 6.81 -7.51 3.18
N THR A 40 5.70 -7.49 3.89
CA THR A 40 4.61 -8.47 3.81
C THR A 40 3.27 -7.84 3.36
N ALA A 41 3.31 -6.65 2.74
CA ALA A 41 2.17 -5.87 2.29
C ALA A 41 1.19 -5.43 3.41
N GLY A 42 1.59 -5.56 4.67
CA GLY A 42 0.91 -4.90 5.79
C GLY A 42 1.10 -3.39 5.71
N GLY A 43 0.08 -2.62 6.10
CA GLY A 43 0.20 -1.17 6.06
C GLY A 43 -1.10 -0.41 5.83
N TYR A 44 -0.97 0.85 5.50
CA TYR A 44 -2.12 1.75 5.36
C TYR A 44 -1.90 2.87 4.37
N MET A 45 -3.01 3.36 3.83
CA MET A 45 -3.10 4.51 2.93
C MET A 45 -3.76 5.69 3.63
N PHE A 46 -3.29 6.90 3.32
CA PHE A 46 -3.93 8.16 3.76
C PHE A 46 -3.79 9.26 2.71
N TYR A 47 -4.65 10.29 2.83
CA TYR A 47 -4.61 11.49 2.00
C TYR A 47 -4.32 12.71 2.88
N LYS A 48 -3.24 13.44 2.58
CA LYS A 48 -2.72 14.63 3.30
C LYS A 48 -2.30 14.40 4.76
N THR A 49 -3.16 13.79 5.57
CA THR A 49 -2.88 13.57 6.98
C THR A 49 -3.30 12.16 7.40
N PRO A 50 -2.40 11.40 8.04
CA PRO A 50 -2.71 10.05 8.48
C PRO A 50 -3.67 10.00 9.66
N GLU A 51 -3.85 11.09 10.39
CA GLU A 51 -4.78 11.18 11.52
C GLU A 51 -6.21 11.48 11.08
N TYR A 52 -6.38 12.51 10.23
CA TYR A 52 -7.70 13.06 9.87
C TYR A 52 -8.21 12.62 8.50
N HIS A 53 -7.41 11.90 7.71
CA HIS A 53 -7.83 11.41 6.41
C HIS A 53 -7.24 10.03 6.08
N ARG A 54 -7.46 9.10 6.99
CA ARG A 54 -7.09 7.70 6.83
C ARG A 54 -8.03 7.01 5.83
N ILE A 55 -7.46 6.31 4.86
CA ILE A 55 -8.21 5.57 3.84
C ILE A 55 -8.34 4.11 4.24
N THR A 56 -7.22 3.45 4.54
CA THR A 56 -7.25 2.04 4.99
C THR A 56 -6.87 1.89 6.45
N ARG A 57 -7.48 0.91 7.10
CA ARG A 57 -7.23 0.59 8.51
C ARG A 57 -5.91 -0.14 8.70
N PHE A 58 -5.27 0.13 9.81
CA PHE A 58 -4.08 -0.55 10.28
C PHE A 58 -4.08 -0.61 11.81
N ARG A 59 -3.71 -1.74 12.38
CA ARG A 59 -3.69 -1.97 13.83
C ARG A 59 -2.25 -2.04 14.33
N GLY A 60 -1.66 -0.91 14.68
CA GLY A 60 -0.24 -0.78 15.03
C GLY A 60 0.22 -1.53 16.28
N ASN A 61 -0.71 -1.96 17.14
CA ASN A 61 -0.39 -2.75 18.33
C ASN A 61 -0.37 -4.27 18.06
N SER A 62 -0.51 -4.70 16.83
CA SER A 62 -0.43 -6.10 16.42
C SER A 62 1.00 -6.54 16.07
N VAL A 63 2.01 -5.69 16.25
CA VAL A 63 3.41 -5.99 15.97
C VAL A 63 3.85 -7.28 16.69
N PRO A 64 4.50 -8.26 16.02
CA PRO A 64 5.06 -8.17 14.68
C PRO A 64 4.07 -8.41 13.52
N MET A 65 2.85 -8.78 13.78
CA MET A 65 1.83 -9.03 12.77
C MET A 65 1.17 -7.72 12.33
N ASP A 66 1.85 -6.94 11.53
CA ASP A 66 1.42 -5.62 11.04
C ASP A 66 0.24 -5.75 10.07
N ARG A 67 -0.98 -5.84 10.61
CA ARG A 67 -2.23 -6.10 9.88
C ARG A 67 -3.29 -5.05 10.21
N PRO A 68 -4.29 -4.90 9.33
CA PRO A 68 -4.39 -5.41 7.97
C PRO A 68 -3.44 -4.72 7.01
N GLY A 69 -3.51 -5.11 5.74
CA GLY A 69 -2.68 -4.58 4.66
C GLY A 69 -3.41 -4.61 3.33
N HIS A 70 -2.63 -4.60 2.25
CA HIS A 70 -3.08 -4.59 0.87
C HIS A 70 -2.81 -5.96 0.24
N TYR A 71 -3.68 -6.93 0.56
CA TYR A 71 -3.42 -8.35 0.29
C TYR A 71 -4.04 -8.83 -1.01
N VAL A 72 -3.33 -9.75 -1.67
CA VAL A 72 -3.84 -10.55 -2.79
C VAL A 72 -3.65 -12.01 -2.45
N TYR A 73 -4.76 -12.75 -2.41
CA TYR A 73 -4.78 -14.19 -2.24
C TYR A 73 -4.95 -14.87 -3.59
N LEU A 74 -4.30 -15.99 -3.75
CA LEU A 74 -4.51 -16.94 -4.82
C LEU A 74 -5.02 -18.25 -4.23
N ARG A 75 -6.01 -18.86 -4.90
CA ARG A 75 -6.55 -20.16 -4.55
C ARG A 75 -6.54 -21.05 -5.78
N ASP A 76 -6.00 -22.24 -5.61
CA ASP A 76 -6.16 -23.30 -6.60
C ASP A 76 -7.55 -23.92 -6.46
N ASN A 77 -8.33 -23.91 -7.53
CA ASN A 77 -9.69 -24.43 -7.50
C ASN A 77 -9.76 -25.96 -7.65
N GLU A 78 -8.63 -26.60 -8.00
CA GLU A 78 -8.57 -28.08 -8.13
C GLU A 78 -8.54 -28.76 -6.75
N ASP A 79 -7.72 -28.24 -5.82
CA ASP A 79 -7.52 -28.85 -4.49
C ASP A 79 -7.98 -27.96 -3.33
N GLY A 80 -8.26 -26.69 -3.61
CA GLY A 80 -8.68 -25.72 -2.60
C GLY A 80 -7.55 -25.10 -1.80
N ASP A 81 -6.30 -25.40 -2.11
CA ASP A 81 -5.15 -24.78 -1.47
C ASP A 81 -5.06 -23.29 -1.83
N TYR A 82 -4.61 -22.45 -0.88
CA TYR A 82 -4.52 -21.03 -1.10
C TYR A 82 -3.32 -20.41 -0.39
N TRP A 83 -2.83 -19.29 -0.91
CA TRP A 83 -1.70 -18.53 -0.40
C TRP A 83 -1.86 -17.03 -0.68
N SER A 84 -1.05 -16.21 -0.05
CA SER A 84 -0.93 -14.78 -0.36
C SER A 84 0.36 -14.48 -1.13
N ILE A 85 0.32 -13.51 -2.06
CA ILE A 85 1.50 -13.13 -2.87
C ILE A 85 2.60 -12.53 -1.99
N SER A 86 2.24 -11.88 -0.91
CA SER A 86 3.15 -11.16 0.00
C SER A 86 3.66 -11.97 1.20
N TRP A 87 3.65 -13.30 1.15
CA TRP A 87 3.89 -14.25 2.23
C TRP A 87 2.82 -14.18 3.32
N GLN A 88 2.78 -13.11 4.11
CA GLN A 88 1.65 -12.85 5.01
C GLN A 88 0.47 -12.31 4.18
N PRO A 89 -0.78 -12.51 4.60
CA PRO A 89 -1.16 -13.06 5.90
C PRO A 89 -1.22 -14.58 6.01
N VAL A 90 -1.20 -15.34 4.90
CA VAL A 90 -1.36 -16.81 4.93
C VAL A 90 -0.13 -17.51 5.52
N GLY A 91 1.08 -17.09 5.14
CA GLY A 91 2.32 -17.57 5.74
C GLY A 91 2.68 -19.01 5.36
N LYS A 92 2.69 -19.35 4.06
CA LYS A 92 3.19 -20.68 3.63
C LYS A 92 4.61 -20.93 4.13
N PRO A 93 4.96 -22.20 4.46
CA PRO A 93 6.31 -22.55 4.87
C PRO A 93 7.34 -22.13 3.83
N LEU A 94 8.45 -21.52 4.28
CA LEU A 94 9.50 -21.00 3.38
C LEU A 94 10.35 -22.12 2.75
N GLU A 95 10.17 -23.36 3.20
CA GLU A 95 10.74 -24.54 2.58
C GLU A 95 9.94 -25.02 1.36
N GLU A 96 8.67 -24.60 1.23
CA GLU A 96 7.74 -24.97 0.17
C GLU A 96 7.48 -23.85 -0.83
N ALA A 97 7.71 -22.61 -0.43
CA ALA A 97 7.40 -21.42 -1.21
C ALA A 97 8.53 -20.38 -1.18
N GLU A 98 8.82 -19.80 -2.33
CA GLU A 98 9.76 -18.71 -2.46
C GLU A 98 9.03 -17.37 -2.39
N TYR A 99 9.49 -16.47 -1.51
CA TYR A 99 8.96 -15.12 -1.37
C TYR A 99 10.07 -14.09 -1.44
N ILE A 100 9.84 -13.03 -2.20
CA ILE A 100 10.76 -11.90 -2.32
C ILE A 100 9.95 -10.61 -2.18
N CYS A 101 10.45 -9.67 -1.37
CA CYS A 101 9.97 -8.31 -1.38
C CYS A 101 11.06 -7.38 -1.93
N ARG A 102 10.66 -6.41 -2.76
CA ARG A 102 11.54 -5.36 -3.30
C ARG A 102 10.96 -4.00 -2.95
N HIS A 103 11.68 -3.23 -2.17
CA HIS A 103 11.34 -1.84 -1.91
C HIS A 103 12.12 -0.94 -2.85
N GLY A 104 11.42 -0.32 -3.79
CA GLY A 104 11.95 0.67 -4.72
C GLY A 104 11.60 2.11 -4.31
N LEU A 105 11.94 3.05 -5.16
CA LEU A 105 11.66 4.47 -4.92
C LEU A 105 10.18 4.76 -5.25
N SER A 106 9.35 4.85 -4.22
CA SER A 106 7.88 5.07 -4.29
C SER A 106 7.09 3.91 -4.91
N TYR A 107 7.62 2.68 -4.86
CA TYR A 107 6.89 1.46 -5.18
C TYR A 107 7.41 0.30 -4.35
N SER A 108 6.60 -0.76 -4.20
CA SER A 108 7.01 -2.01 -3.59
C SER A 108 6.50 -3.19 -4.41
N VAL A 109 7.32 -4.22 -4.54
CA VAL A 109 7.02 -5.44 -5.30
C VAL A 109 7.05 -6.63 -4.36
N TYR A 110 6.05 -7.46 -4.42
CA TYR A 110 5.94 -8.75 -3.74
C TYR A 110 5.91 -9.84 -4.79
N GLU A 111 6.78 -10.81 -4.68
CA GLU A 111 6.86 -11.95 -5.58
C GLU A 111 6.69 -13.24 -4.78
N CYS A 112 5.93 -14.18 -5.34
CA CYS A 112 5.72 -15.51 -4.80
C CYS A 112 5.90 -16.56 -5.90
N ASN A 113 6.57 -17.64 -5.57
CA ASN A 113 6.60 -18.85 -6.39
C ASN A 113 6.18 -20.02 -5.49
N TYR A 114 4.97 -20.49 -5.67
CA TYR A 114 4.38 -21.59 -4.91
C TYR A 114 3.50 -22.45 -5.80
N ASN A 115 3.54 -23.78 -5.60
CA ASN A 115 2.74 -24.74 -6.33
C ASN A 115 2.81 -24.56 -7.86
N LYS A 116 4.00 -24.19 -8.39
CA LYS A 116 4.26 -23.90 -9.81
C LYS A 116 3.46 -22.73 -10.39
N ILE A 117 2.93 -21.87 -9.53
CA ILE A 117 2.35 -20.59 -9.90
C ILE A 117 3.30 -19.51 -9.43
N ARG A 118 3.74 -18.69 -10.38
CA ARG A 118 4.49 -17.48 -10.09
C ARG A 118 3.56 -16.30 -10.08
N ALA A 119 3.57 -15.53 -8.99
CA ALA A 119 2.75 -14.37 -8.86
C ALA A 119 3.57 -13.15 -8.40
N LYS A 120 3.16 -11.97 -8.86
CA LYS A 120 3.78 -10.70 -8.52
C LYS A 120 2.71 -9.66 -8.27
N GLN A 121 2.83 -8.90 -7.18
CA GLN A 121 2.03 -7.71 -6.89
C GLN A 121 2.95 -6.51 -6.78
N THR A 122 2.69 -5.46 -7.55
CA THR A 122 3.40 -4.18 -7.44
C THR A 122 2.44 -3.13 -6.91
N LEU A 123 2.78 -2.51 -5.78
CA LEU A 123 2.06 -1.38 -5.22
C LEU A 123 2.76 -0.09 -5.59
N SER A 124 2.02 0.90 -6.09
CA SER A 124 2.55 2.22 -6.46
C SER A 124 1.47 3.30 -6.36
N VAL A 125 1.91 4.55 -6.19
CA VAL A 125 1.04 5.73 -6.21
C VAL A 125 1.46 6.61 -7.37
N PRO A 126 0.57 6.85 -8.37
CA PRO A 126 0.88 7.72 -9.51
C PRO A 126 1.10 9.17 -9.06
N LEU A 127 1.97 9.89 -9.76
CA LEU A 127 2.21 11.31 -9.51
C LEU A 127 0.94 12.13 -9.75
N GLY A 128 0.55 12.94 -8.77
CA GLY A 128 -0.61 13.84 -8.87
C GLY A 128 -1.98 13.17 -8.84
N ASP A 129 -2.06 11.88 -8.54
CA ASP A 129 -3.33 11.17 -8.39
C ASP A 129 -3.63 10.82 -6.93
N LYS A 130 -4.89 10.54 -6.65
CA LYS A 130 -5.39 10.15 -5.32
C LYS A 130 -5.66 8.64 -5.23
N ALA A 131 -4.88 7.84 -5.94
CA ALA A 131 -5.07 6.40 -6.06
C ALA A 131 -3.78 5.64 -5.81
N GLU A 132 -3.93 4.44 -5.28
CA GLU A 132 -2.91 3.39 -5.24
C GLU A 132 -3.23 2.34 -6.30
N LEU A 133 -2.25 1.95 -7.08
CA LEU A 133 -2.34 0.88 -8.07
C LEU A 133 -1.77 -0.41 -7.50
N TRP A 134 -2.53 -1.51 -7.63
CA TRP A 134 -2.12 -2.88 -7.33
C TRP A 134 -2.02 -3.64 -8.66
N ASP A 135 -0.84 -3.65 -9.22
CA ASP A 135 -0.54 -4.32 -10.49
C ASP A 135 -0.15 -5.77 -10.21
N VAL A 136 -1.03 -6.68 -10.54
CA VAL A 136 -0.92 -8.11 -10.24
C VAL A 136 -0.66 -8.90 -11.51
N VAL A 137 0.42 -9.69 -11.50
CA VAL A 137 0.77 -10.61 -12.59
C VAL A 137 0.77 -12.03 -12.04
N VAL A 138 0.10 -12.95 -12.72
CA VAL A 138 0.04 -14.37 -12.36
C VAL A 138 0.43 -15.21 -13.58
N LYS A 139 1.38 -16.12 -13.41
CA LYS A 139 1.89 -17.01 -14.46
C LYS A 139 1.80 -18.45 -14.05
N ASN A 140 1.31 -19.29 -14.93
CA ASN A 140 1.32 -20.73 -14.79
C ASN A 140 2.66 -21.30 -15.27
N GLU A 141 3.48 -21.79 -14.36
CA GLU A 141 4.76 -22.48 -14.65
C GLU A 141 4.60 -24.02 -14.62
N ASP A 142 3.36 -24.51 -14.45
CA ASP A 142 3.07 -25.95 -14.53
C ASP A 142 3.00 -26.43 -15.99
N THR A 143 3.00 -27.75 -16.16
CA THR A 143 2.81 -28.44 -17.45
C THR A 143 1.34 -28.72 -17.80
N LYS A 144 0.42 -28.38 -16.89
CA LYS A 144 -1.04 -28.54 -17.05
C LYS A 144 -1.75 -27.19 -16.91
N PRO A 145 -2.95 -27.02 -17.50
CA PRO A 145 -3.79 -25.87 -17.23
C PRO A 145 -4.13 -25.77 -15.75
N ARG A 146 -4.27 -24.54 -15.24
CA ARG A 146 -4.62 -24.27 -13.84
C ARG A 146 -5.84 -23.34 -13.79
N ASP A 147 -6.80 -23.72 -12.96
CA ASP A 147 -7.97 -22.90 -12.62
C ASP A 147 -7.75 -22.26 -11.25
N LEU A 148 -7.60 -20.95 -11.23
CA LEU A 148 -7.28 -20.20 -10.02
C LEU A 148 -8.35 -19.16 -9.73
N SER A 149 -8.54 -18.86 -8.45
CA SER A 149 -9.30 -17.68 -8.00
C SER A 149 -8.37 -16.71 -7.29
N LEU A 150 -8.42 -15.47 -7.71
CA LEU A 150 -7.70 -14.35 -7.11
C LEU A 150 -8.67 -13.53 -6.27
N PHE A 151 -8.27 -13.18 -5.05
CA PHE A 151 -9.05 -12.33 -4.13
C PHE A 151 -8.17 -11.20 -3.63
N THR A 152 -8.68 -9.99 -3.69
CA THR A 152 -8.03 -8.83 -3.05
C THR A 152 -8.62 -8.58 -1.67
N TYR A 153 -7.88 -7.89 -0.81
CA TYR A 153 -8.39 -7.47 0.50
C TYR A 153 -7.69 -6.24 1.04
N CYS A 154 -8.48 -5.25 1.44
CA CYS A 154 -8.10 -4.16 2.33
C CYS A 154 -9.26 -3.83 3.27
N GLU A 155 -9.00 -3.23 4.44
CA GLU A 155 -10.05 -2.70 5.32
C GLU A 155 -10.14 -1.20 5.18
N PHE A 156 -11.34 -0.66 5.00
CA PHE A 156 -11.56 0.78 5.04
C PHE A 156 -11.53 1.29 6.48
N SER A 157 -10.94 2.45 6.68
CA SER A 157 -10.87 3.11 7.96
C SER A 157 -11.91 4.22 8.05
N PHE A 158 -12.49 4.40 9.23
CA PHE A 158 -13.16 5.66 9.51
C PHE A 158 -12.13 6.78 9.41
N HIS A 159 -12.49 7.85 8.76
CA HIS A 159 -11.61 8.95 8.35
C HIS A 159 -10.61 9.40 9.44
N HIS A 160 -11.09 9.57 10.66
CA HIS A 160 -10.29 9.98 11.81
C HIS A 160 -9.82 8.75 12.62
N ILE A 161 -8.51 8.51 12.66
CA ILE A 161 -7.93 7.31 13.30
C ILE A 161 -8.27 7.20 14.80
N ALA A 162 -8.33 8.31 15.53
CA ALA A 162 -8.68 8.26 16.95
C ALA A 162 -10.12 7.78 17.15
N ILE A 163 -11.03 8.18 16.27
CA ILE A 163 -12.42 7.71 16.28
C ILE A 163 -12.46 6.22 15.91
N ASP A 164 -11.76 5.81 14.86
CA ASP A 164 -11.71 4.41 14.43
C ASP A 164 -11.16 3.48 15.53
N ASN A 165 -10.16 3.93 16.30
CA ASN A 165 -9.52 3.14 17.34
C ASN A 165 -10.23 3.20 18.69
N GLN A 166 -10.81 4.35 19.07
CA GLN A 166 -11.38 4.57 20.40
C GLN A 166 -12.89 4.46 20.43
N ASN A 167 -13.57 4.79 19.34
CA ASN A 167 -15.02 4.74 19.21
C ASN A 167 -15.43 3.96 17.97
N PHE A 168 -15.10 2.69 17.94
CA PHE A 168 -15.40 1.81 16.80
C PHE A 168 -16.89 1.74 16.47
N GLN A 169 -17.76 2.08 17.41
CA GLN A 169 -19.19 2.23 17.18
C GLN A 169 -19.49 3.23 16.05
N MET A 170 -18.74 4.33 15.95
CA MET A 170 -18.90 5.30 14.86
C MET A 170 -18.57 4.66 13.51
N SER A 171 -17.49 3.92 13.42
CA SER A 171 -17.12 3.18 12.21
C SER A 171 -18.19 2.17 11.80
N LEU A 172 -18.84 1.50 12.77
CA LEU A 172 -19.85 0.49 12.50
C LEU A 172 -21.22 1.07 12.05
N TYR A 173 -21.61 2.26 12.54
CA TYR A 173 -22.97 2.77 12.35
C TYR A 173 -23.04 4.05 11.52
N CYS A 174 -21.93 4.73 11.27
CA CYS A 174 -21.90 5.98 10.54
C CYS A 174 -21.22 5.86 9.18
N SER A 175 -21.20 4.67 8.62
CA SER A 175 -20.62 4.39 7.31
C SER A 175 -21.44 3.35 6.54
N GLY A 176 -21.22 3.28 5.25
CA GLY A 176 -21.83 2.30 4.37
C GLY A 176 -20.89 1.89 3.25
N SER A 177 -21.14 0.74 2.67
CA SER A 177 -20.48 0.31 1.46
C SER A 177 -21.47 -0.22 0.45
N SER A 178 -21.16 -0.01 -0.81
CA SER A 178 -21.98 -0.48 -1.93
C SER A 178 -21.11 -0.92 -3.09
N TYR A 179 -21.64 -1.80 -3.91
CA TYR A 179 -21.00 -2.26 -5.14
C TYR A 179 -21.91 -2.03 -6.33
N GLU A 180 -21.39 -1.41 -7.36
CA GLU A 180 -22.08 -1.19 -8.62
C GLU A 180 -21.07 -0.98 -9.74
N ASP A 181 -21.31 -1.59 -10.92
CA ASP A 181 -20.49 -1.45 -12.12
C ASP A 181 -18.98 -1.75 -11.89
N GLY A 182 -18.66 -2.76 -11.08
CA GLY A 182 -17.27 -3.14 -10.79
C GLY A 182 -16.55 -2.22 -9.81
N VAL A 183 -17.26 -1.31 -9.13
CA VAL A 183 -16.71 -0.37 -8.16
C VAL A 183 -17.33 -0.59 -6.79
N ILE A 184 -16.51 -0.89 -5.81
CA ILE A 184 -16.86 -0.78 -4.39
C ILE A 184 -16.70 0.68 -3.99
N GLU A 185 -17.73 1.27 -3.37
CA GLU A 185 -17.67 2.58 -2.75
C GLU A 185 -17.87 2.42 -1.24
N TYR A 186 -17.01 3.03 -0.46
CA TYR A 186 -17.17 3.20 0.98
C TYR A 186 -17.45 4.66 1.27
N ASP A 187 -18.55 4.93 1.96
CA ASP A 187 -19.06 6.26 2.27
C ASP A 187 -19.19 6.46 3.77
N LEU A 188 -18.77 7.64 4.24
CA LEU A 188 -18.99 8.12 5.58
C LEU A 188 -20.16 9.09 5.56
N PHE A 189 -21.16 8.90 6.42
CA PHE A 189 -22.40 9.70 6.44
C PHE A 189 -22.22 11.13 6.94
N TYR A 190 -21.01 11.67 6.82
CA TYR A 190 -20.64 13.04 7.13
C TYR A 190 -20.05 13.70 5.89
N GLU A 191 -20.69 14.73 5.38
CA GLU A 191 -20.29 15.43 4.13
C GLU A 191 -18.84 15.96 4.14
N GLU A 192 -18.30 16.22 5.33
CA GLU A 192 -16.91 16.70 5.51
C GLU A 192 -15.82 15.64 5.30
N PHE A 193 -16.23 14.36 5.25
CA PHE A 193 -15.28 13.26 5.20
C PHE A 193 -15.26 12.71 3.79
N GLY A 194 -15.19 12.64 2.84
CA GLY A 194 -15.07 12.05 1.53
C GLY A 194 -15.40 10.55 1.49
N CYS A 195 -15.47 10.04 0.29
CA CYS A 195 -15.67 8.63 -0.01
C CYS A 195 -14.35 7.98 -0.42
N GLN A 196 -14.32 6.65 -0.41
CA GLN A 196 -13.22 5.86 -0.93
C GLN A 196 -13.77 4.83 -1.91
N TYR A 197 -12.99 4.51 -2.92
CA TYR A 197 -13.37 3.49 -3.89
C TYR A 197 -12.32 2.40 -4.02
N PHE A 198 -12.77 1.20 -4.36
CA PHE A 198 -11.92 0.09 -4.76
C PHE A 198 -12.49 -0.56 -6.02
N THR A 199 -11.67 -0.73 -7.05
CA THR A 199 -12.12 -1.21 -8.35
C THR A 199 -11.02 -2.00 -9.08
N SER A 200 -11.36 -2.58 -10.23
CA SER A 200 -10.43 -3.29 -11.11
C SER A 200 -10.67 -2.93 -12.57
N THR A 201 -9.62 -2.96 -13.38
CA THR A 201 -9.75 -2.85 -14.84
C THR A 201 -10.31 -4.11 -15.48
N ALA A 202 -10.16 -5.28 -14.83
CA ALA A 202 -10.86 -6.51 -15.20
C ALA A 202 -12.22 -6.55 -14.50
N GLU A 203 -13.25 -7.04 -15.20
CA GLU A 203 -14.58 -7.23 -14.57
C GLU A 203 -14.48 -8.27 -13.46
N PRO A 204 -14.86 -7.95 -12.21
CA PRO A 204 -14.84 -8.90 -11.10
C PRO A 204 -15.90 -10.00 -11.26
N ASP A 205 -15.58 -11.22 -10.85
CA ASP A 205 -16.51 -12.35 -10.80
C ASP A 205 -17.24 -12.42 -9.44
N GLY A 206 -16.77 -11.67 -8.44
CA GLY A 206 -17.38 -11.57 -7.12
C GLY A 206 -16.80 -10.41 -6.32
N PHE A 207 -17.47 -10.07 -5.24
CA PHE A 207 -17.05 -9.01 -4.32
C PHE A 207 -17.53 -9.26 -2.90
N ASP A 208 -16.88 -8.64 -1.93
CA ASP A 208 -17.36 -8.45 -0.57
C ASP A 208 -16.96 -7.07 -0.06
N CYS A 209 -17.93 -6.37 0.56
CA CYS A 209 -17.70 -5.07 1.18
C CYS A 209 -17.70 -5.15 2.71
N LEU A 210 -17.97 -6.32 3.29
CA LEU A 210 -18.01 -6.54 4.74
C LEU A 210 -16.94 -7.54 5.18
N ARG A 211 -16.11 -7.13 6.14
CA ARG A 211 -15.08 -7.97 6.73
C ARG A 211 -15.64 -9.29 7.28
N ASP A 212 -16.77 -9.22 7.99
CA ASP A 212 -17.37 -10.39 8.63
C ASP A 212 -17.90 -11.43 7.63
N LYS A 213 -18.10 -11.03 6.37
CA LYS A 213 -18.49 -11.93 5.27
C LYS A 213 -17.24 -12.49 4.58
N PHE A 214 -16.27 -11.63 4.26
CA PHE A 214 -15.05 -12.06 3.61
C PHE A 214 -14.14 -12.89 4.54
N ILE A 215 -13.81 -12.35 5.70
CA ILE A 215 -12.96 -13.04 6.69
C ILE A 215 -13.74 -14.14 7.41
N GLY A 216 -14.96 -13.85 7.83
CA GLY A 216 -15.77 -14.75 8.65
C GLY A 216 -15.64 -14.50 10.15
N SER A 217 -16.67 -14.91 10.90
CA SER A 217 -16.69 -14.79 12.36
C SER A 217 -15.62 -15.69 13.00
N TYR A 218 -14.91 -15.17 14.01
CA TYR A 218 -13.83 -15.87 14.72
C TYR A 218 -12.64 -16.30 13.85
N ARG A 219 -12.43 -15.63 12.71
CA ARG A 219 -11.32 -15.86 11.79
C ARG A 219 -10.45 -14.60 11.65
N SER A 220 -9.30 -14.75 11.04
CA SER A 220 -8.36 -13.68 10.73
C SER A 220 -7.93 -13.73 9.25
N GLU A 221 -7.11 -12.79 8.86
CA GLU A 221 -6.70 -12.58 7.46
C GLU A 221 -5.89 -13.77 6.89
N ASP A 222 -5.31 -14.63 7.75
CA ASP A 222 -4.64 -15.87 7.32
C ASP A 222 -5.59 -16.97 6.87
N ARG A 223 -6.87 -16.89 7.30
CA ARG A 223 -7.89 -17.91 7.01
C ARG A 223 -9.24 -17.30 6.62
N PRO A 224 -9.31 -16.49 5.54
CA PRO A 224 -10.57 -15.86 5.13
C PRO A 224 -11.58 -16.90 4.64
N ALA A 225 -12.82 -16.79 5.12
CA ALA A 225 -13.88 -17.71 4.74
C ALA A 225 -14.17 -17.70 3.23
N ALA A 226 -14.20 -16.52 2.60
CA ALA A 226 -14.44 -16.38 1.17
C ALA A 226 -13.36 -17.07 0.34
N VAL A 227 -12.09 -17.00 0.76
CA VAL A 227 -10.97 -17.66 0.06
C VAL A 227 -11.03 -19.16 0.24
N GLU A 228 -11.30 -19.68 1.46
CA GLU A 228 -11.46 -21.11 1.69
C GLU A 228 -12.64 -21.69 0.90
N LEU A 229 -13.76 -20.96 0.81
CA LEU A 229 -14.93 -21.36 0.03
C LEU A 229 -14.70 -21.22 -1.49
N GLY A 230 -13.75 -20.39 -1.91
CA GLY A 230 -13.50 -20.08 -3.31
C GLY A 230 -14.48 -19.08 -3.93
N GLN A 231 -15.26 -18.38 -3.10
CA GLN A 231 -16.28 -17.45 -3.58
C GLN A 231 -16.57 -16.32 -2.57
N CYS A 232 -16.63 -15.08 -3.05
CA CYS A 232 -17.17 -13.94 -2.33
C CYS A 232 -18.70 -14.03 -2.18
N GLY A 233 -19.22 -13.48 -1.08
CA GLY A 233 -20.63 -13.55 -0.74
C GLY A 233 -21.53 -12.46 -1.36
N GLY A 234 -20.95 -11.45 -2.03
CA GLY A 234 -21.69 -10.32 -2.59
C GLY A 234 -22.22 -9.36 -1.52
N SER A 235 -21.52 -9.23 -0.40
CA SER A 235 -21.99 -8.42 0.73
C SER A 235 -21.80 -6.92 0.51
N HIS A 236 -22.84 -6.13 0.79
CA HIS A 236 -22.82 -4.68 0.83
C HIS A 236 -23.95 -4.20 1.73
N GLU A 237 -23.69 -3.29 2.67
CA GLU A 237 -24.68 -2.85 3.66
C GLU A 237 -24.39 -1.44 4.16
N LEU A 238 -25.41 -0.85 4.80
CA LEU A 238 -25.27 0.32 5.66
C LEU A 238 -24.84 -0.16 7.04
N GLY A 239 -23.73 0.39 7.55
CA GLY A 239 -23.13 -0.05 8.80
C GLY A 239 -22.32 -1.34 8.66
N GLY A 240 -21.57 -1.67 9.69
CA GLY A 240 -20.70 -2.84 9.71
C GLY A 240 -19.20 -2.50 9.61
N ASN A 241 -18.40 -3.54 9.56
CA ASN A 241 -16.94 -3.41 9.42
C ASN A 241 -16.58 -3.58 7.94
N HIS A 242 -16.32 -2.47 7.26
CA HIS A 242 -16.21 -2.44 5.81
C HIS A 242 -14.80 -2.82 5.30
N CYS A 243 -14.77 -3.55 4.19
CA CYS A 243 -13.57 -3.93 3.46
C CYS A 243 -13.76 -3.77 1.95
N GLY A 244 -12.65 -3.76 1.22
CA GLY A 244 -12.63 -3.86 -0.23
C GLY A 244 -12.09 -5.23 -0.64
N SER A 245 -12.95 -6.10 -1.16
CA SER A 245 -12.56 -7.37 -1.76
C SER A 245 -13.21 -7.57 -3.11
N LEU A 246 -12.40 -7.86 -4.11
CA LEU A 246 -12.81 -8.24 -5.46
C LEU A 246 -12.25 -9.62 -5.78
N GLN A 247 -13.09 -10.47 -6.36
CA GLN A 247 -12.69 -11.79 -6.84
C GLN A 247 -12.55 -11.80 -8.35
N LYS A 248 -11.50 -12.46 -8.86
CA LYS A 248 -11.33 -12.77 -10.28
C LYS A 248 -10.93 -14.21 -10.47
N ASN A 249 -11.75 -14.95 -11.23
CA ASN A 249 -11.43 -16.31 -11.62
C ASN A 249 -10.62 -16.28 -12.91
N ILE A 250 -9.57 -17.07 -12.96
CA ILE A 250 -8.65 -17.12 -14.10
C ILE A 250 -8.34 -18.59 -14.43
N ARG A 251 -8.27 -18.90 -15.72
CA ARG A 251 -7.75 -20.14 -16.23
C ARG A 251 -6.51 -19.85 -17.05
N LEU A 252 -5.41 -20.50 -16.71
CA LEU A 252 -4.13 -20.30 -17.36
C LEU A 252 -3.63 -21.60 -17.98
N GLU A 253 -3.36 -21.58 -19.27
CA GLU A 253 -2.67 -22.68 -19.95
C GLU A 253 -1.20 -22.75 -19.53
N PRO A 254 -0.48 -23.87 -19.77
CA PRO A 254 0.94 -23.96 -19.44
C PRO A 254 1.78 -22.83 -20.05
N GLY A 255 2.51 -22.12 -19.20
CA GLY A 255 3.33 -20.98 -19.58
C GLY A 255 2.57 -19.66 -19.78
N GLU A 256 1.25 -19.67 -19.71
CA GLU A 256 0.43 -18.46 -19.86
C GLU A 256 0.56 -17.54 -18.63
N GLU A 257 0.47 -16.24 -18.90
CA GLU A 257 0.54 -15.18 -17.92
C GLU A 257 -0.64 -14.20 -18.11
N ILE A 258 -1.23 -13.78 -17.01
CA ILE A 258 -2.24 -12.71 -16.98
C ILE A 258 -1.75 -11.55 -16.10
N ARG A 259 -2.14 -10.33 -16.48
CA ARG A 259 -1.92 -9.11 -15.69
C ARG A 259 -3.26 -8.46 -15.38
N ILE A 260 -3.50 -8.10 -14.11
CA ILE A 260 -4.75 -7.51 -13.64
C ILE A 260 -4.41 -6.31 -12.76
N LEU A 261 -5.09 -5.19 -12.98
CA LEU A 261 -4.92 -4.00 -12.17
C LEU A 261 -6.11 -3.80 -11.24
N PHE A 262 -5.83 -3.61 -9.94
CA PHE A 262 -6.79 -3.10 -8.96
C PHE A 262 -6.39 -1.69 -8.57
N ILE A 263 -7.37 -0.86 -8.20
CA ILE A 263 -7.19 0.56 -7.93
C ILE A 263 -7.96 0.92 -6.66
N LEU A 264 -7.24 1.37 -5.66
CA LEU A 264 -7.77 1.89 -4.40
C LEU A 264 -7.58 3.40 -4.38
N GLY A 265 -8.63 4.19 -4.11
CA GLY A 265 -8.48 5.64 -4.15
C GLY A 265 -9.44 6.40 -3.25
N GLU A 266 -9.13 7.68 -3.08
CA GLU A 266 -10.00 8.67 -2.44
C GLU A 266 -10.94 9.26 -3.49
N GLY A 267 -12.24 9.24 -3.23
CA GLY A 267 -13.30 9.70 -4.09
C GLY A 267 -14.49 8.77 -4.11
N ASN A 268 -15.54 9.19 -4.79
CA ASN A 268 -16.78 8.42 -4.95
C ASN A 268 -16.67 7.42 -6.13
N ARG A 269 -17.75 6.72 -6.40
CA ARG A 269 -17.86 5.73 -7.49
C ARG A 269 -17.52 6.30 -8.85
N GLU A 270 -17.89 7.55 -9.12
CA GLU A 270 -17.58 8.19 -10.39
C GLU A 270 -16.06 8.42 -10.57
N GLU A 271 -15.37 8.77 -9.49
CA GLU A 271 -13.89 8.85 -9.52
C GLU A 271 -13.26 7.47 -9.72
N GLY A 272 -13.85 6.41 -9.15
CA GLY A 272 -13.45 5.03 -9.41
C GLY A 272 -13.62 4.63 -10.88
N ARG A 273 -14.73 4.99 -11.52
CA ARG A 273 -14.95 4.77 -12.97
C ARG A 273 -13.92 5.52 -13.82
N LYS A 274 -13.65 6.79 -13.48
CA LYS A 274 -12.61 7.58 -14.16
C LYS A 274 -11.22 6.97 -13.99
N ALA A 275 -10.90 6.46 -12.81
CA ALA A 275 -9.63 5.75 -12.57
C ALA A 275 -9.51 4.48 -13.44
N ARG A 276 -10.58 3.67 -13.55
CA ARG A 276 -10.61 2.52 -14.48
C ARG A 276 -10.33 2.93 -15.92
N GLN A 277 -10.91 4.03 -16.39
CA GLN A 277 -10.65 4.54 -17.75
C GLN A 277 -9.22 5.04 -17.91
N ARG A 278 -8.70 5.78 -16.92
CA ARG A 278 -7.34 6.35 -16.92
C ARG A 278 -6.27 5.28 -17.01
N TYR A 279 -6.43 4.20 -16.26
CA TYR A 279 -5.49 3.08 -16.18
C TYR A 279 -5.96 1.83 -16.95
N GLY A 280 -6.88 2.00 -17.89
CA GLY A 280 -7.48 0.91 -18.66
C GLY A 280 -6.57 0.29 -19.72
N SER A 281 -5.36 0.81 -19.92
CA SER A 281 -4.35 0.21 -20.79
C SER A 281 -3.04 -0.02 -20.04
N TRP A 282 -2.29 -1.03 -20.46
CA TRP A 282 -1.00 -1.35 -19.85
C TRP A 282 0.05 -0.26 -20.10
N GLU A 283 -0.04 0.43 -21.25
CA GLU A 283 0.80 1.58 -21.54
C GLU A 283 0.58 2.73 -20.55
N ALA A 284 -0.66 2.91 -20.06
CA ALA A 284 -0.94 3.91 -19.04
C ALA A 284 -0.34 3.52 -17.69
N VAL A 285 -0.41 2.24 -17.32
CA VAL A 285 0.19 1.71 -16.08
C VAL A 285 1.72 1.77 -16.14
N ASP A 286 2.31 1.33 -17.25
CA ASP A 286 3.77 1.34 -17.42
C ASP A 286 4.34 2.77 -17.41
N ARG A 287 3.57 3.74 -17.91
CA ARG A 287 3.90 5.17 -17.84
C ARG A 287 3.99 5.67 -16.39
N VAL A 288 3.15 5.17 -15.48
CA VAL A 288 3.25 5.51 -14.05
C VAL A 288 4.64 5.17 -13.49
N TYR A 289 5.14 3.98 -13.78
CA TYR A 289 6.48 3.57 -13.33
C TYR A 289 7.58 4.40 -13.98
N GLU A 290 7.42 4.72 -15.26
CA GLU A 290 8.38 5.56 -15.97
C GLU A 290 8.41 6.99 -15.42
N ASP A 291 7.27 7.57 -15.11
CA ASP A 291 7.16 8.92 -14.53
C ASP A 291 7.71 8.98 -13.10
N LEU A 292 7.45 7.98 -12.27
CA LEU A 292 8.07 7.82 -10.94
C LEU A 292 9.59 7.73 -11.05
N ARG A 293 10.09 6.92 -11.99
CA ARG A 293 11.53 6.79 -12.25
C ARG A 293 12.15 8.14 -12.66
N LYS A 294 11.55 8.85 -13.61
CA LYS A 294 12.01 10.18 -14.06
C LYS A 294 11.99 11.21 -12.92
N PHE A 295 10.95 11.18 -12.09
CA PHE A 295 10.84 12.06 -10.93
C PHE A 295 12.02 11.87 -9.96
N TRP A 296 12.33 10.62 -9.60
CA TRP A 296 13.44 10.32 -8.72
C TRP A 296 14.81 10.54 -9.38
N ASP A 297 14.96 10.20 -10.66
CA ASP A 297 16.19 10.50 -11.42
C ASP A 297 16.54 11.98 -11.37
N LYS A 298 15.56 12.84 -11.58
CA LYS A 298 15.74 14.31 -11.51
C LYS A 298 16.23 14.77 -10.14
N LYS A 299 15.76 14.15 -9.05
CA LYS A 299 16.19 14.51 -7.68
C LYS A 299 17.56 13.96 -7.33
N LEU A 300 17.78 12.69 -7.63
CA LEU A 300 19.03 11.99 -7.28
C LEU A 300 20.25 12.55 -8.01
N GLN A 301 20.11 13.02 -9.24
CA GLN A 301 21.23 13.57 -10.02
C GLN A 301 21.86 14.83 -9.44
N ASN A 302 21.18 15.54 -8.52
CA ASN A 302 21.64 16.80 -7.95
C ASN A 302 22.85 16.63 -6.99
N LEU A 303 23.00 15.44 -6.42
CA LEU A 303 24.16 15.10 -5.59
C LEU A 303 24.60 13.65 -5.90
N GLN A 304 25.78 13.51 -6.47
CA GLN A 304 26.36 12.21 -6.76
C GLN A 304 27.82 12.20 -6.32
N ILE A 305 28.20 11.15 -5.62
CA ILE A 305 29.59 10.91 -5.21
C ILE A 305 30.13 9.64 -5.87
N ARG A 306 31.43 9.58 -6.04
CA ARG A 306 32.14 8.38 -6.48
C ARG A 306 33.34 8.15 -5.58
N THR A 307 33.27 7.11 -4.77
CA THR A 307 34.32 6.71 -3.84
C THR A 307 34.71 5.25 -4.08
N PRO A 308 35.84 4.79 -3.54
CA PRO A 308 36.21 3.37 -3.56
C PRO A 308 35.25 2.47 -2.75
N ASN A 309 34.38 3.04 -1.90
CA ASN A 309 33.43 2.31 -1.06
C ASN A 309 32.06 2.30 -1.75
N GLU A 310 31.70 1.18 -2.37
CA GLU A 310 30.41 1.01 -3.06
C GLU A 310 29.21 1.15 -2.12
N GLY A 311 29.29 0.72 -0.86
CA GLY A 311 28.22 0.90 0.12
C GLY A 311 27.97 2.37 0.42
N MET A 312 29.02 3.20 0.52
CA MET A 312 28.89 4.65 0.68
C MET A 312 28.27 5.29 -0.56
N ASN A 313 28.68 4.87 -1.77
CA ASN A 313 28.10 5.36 -3.03
C ASN A 313 26.60 5.04 -3.08
N THR A 314 26.20 3.81 -2.76
CA THR A 314 24.79 3.37 -2.72
C THR A 314 23.97 4.20 -1.75
N LEU A 315 24.45 4.38 -0.52
CA LEU A 315 23.70 5.13 0.49
C LEU A 315 23.56 6.60 0.12
N ILE A 316 24.64 7.28 -0.23
CA ILE A 316 24.61 8.73 -0.50
C ILE A 316 23.88 9.04 -1.81
N ASN A 317 24.13 8.27 -2.87
CA ASN A 317 23.58 8.58 -4.18
C ASN A 317 22.09 8.22 -4.34
N ILE A 318 21.56 7.35 -3.48
CA ILE A 318 20.18 6.85 -3.61
C ILE A 318 19.43 6.98 -2.29
N TRP A 319 19.80 6.19 -1.30
CA TRP A 319 18.90 5.89 -0.16
C TRP A 319 18.82 7.00 0.87
N THR A 320 19.93 7.65 1.19
CA THR A 320 19.91 8.78 2.15
C THR A 320 19.04 9.92 1.63
N LEU A 321 19.16 10.24 0.33
CA LEU A 321 18.33 11.28 -0.26
C LEU A 321 16.86 10.89 -0.31
N TYR A 322 16.56 9.65 -0.74
CA TYR A 322 15.20 9.14 -0.76
C TYR A 322 14.54 9.21 0.62
N GLN A 323 15.22 8.71 1.66
CA GLN A 323 14.73 8.75 3.03
C GLN A 323 14.53 10.19 3.54
N SER A 324 15.45 11.11 3.19
CA SER A 324 15.33 12.51 3.55
C SER A 324 14.09 13.18 2.93
N GLU A 325 13.84 12.96 1.65
CA GLU A 325 12.63 13.46 0.96
C GLU A 325 11.36 12.89 1.60
N ILE A 326 11.33 11.58 1.90
CA ILE A 326 10.20 10.93 2.57
C ILE A 326 9.96 11.53 3.96
N ASN A 327 11.00 11.73 4.76
CA ASN A 327 10.87 12.35 6.09
C ASN A 327 10.27 13.74 6.03
N VAL A 328 10.72 14.57 5.07
CA VAL A 328 10.18 15.93 4.89
C VAL A 328 8.74 15.90 4.40
N MET A 329 8.36 14.94 3.55
CA MET A 329 6.99 14.84 3.03
C MET A 329 6.01 14.34 4.07
N PHE A 330 6.31 13.23 4.70
CA PHE A 330 5.34 12.50 5.52
C PHE A 330 5.63 12.57 7.01
N SER A 331 6.80 13.08 7.38
CA SER A 331 7.23 13.22 8.76
C SER A 331 7.21 11.89 9.54
N ARG A 332 7.52 11.97 10.83
CA ARG A 332 7.62 10.81 11.72
C ARG A 332 6.28 10.24 12.16
N PHE A 333 5.21 11.01 12.04
CA PHE A 333 3.87 10.58 12.45
C PHE A 333 3.26 9.51 11.52
N ALA A 334 3.69 9.43 10.27
CA ALA A 334 3.25 8.39 9.34
C ALA A 334 4.20 7.20 9.38
N SER A 335 4.13 6.39 10.43
CA SER A 335 4.98 5.20 10.62
C SER A 335 4.16 4.04 11.17
N PHE A 336 4.76 2.88 11.32
CA PHE A 336 4.14 1.74 12.00
C PHE A 336 4.17 1.86 13.53
N ILE A 337 4.97 2.78 14.07
CA ILE A 337 5.08 3.01 15.52
C ILE A 337 4.05 4.07 15.96
N GLU A 338 4.06 5.22 15.31
CA GLU A 338 3.14 6.33 15.63
C GLU A 338 1.76 6.14 15.00
N VAL A 339 1.69 5.37 13.93
CA VAL A 339 0.47 4.95 13.20
C VAL A 339 -0.45 6.13 12.83
N GLY A 340 0.12 7.32 12.65
CA GLY A 340 -0.64 8.52 12.37
C GLY A 340 -1.44 9.09 13.54
N GLY A 341 -1.21 8.60 14.75
CA GLY A 341 -1.95 9.06 15.95
C GLY A 341 -1.42 10.34 16.59
N ARG A 342 -0.37 10.95 16.02
CA ARG A 342 0.16 12.25 16.49
C ARG A 342 -0.29 13.37 15.59
N VAL A 343 -0.68 14.47 16.23
CA VAL A 343 -1.01 15.74 15.58
C VAL A 343 0.24 16.61 15.50
N GLY A 344 0.38 17.31 14.37
CA GLY A 344 1.33 18.40 14.24
C GLY A 344 2.73 17.96 13.77
N LEU A 345 3.53 18.99 13.50
CA LEU A 345 4.91 18.85 13.05
C LEU A 345 5.82 19.13 14.25
N GLY A 346 6.45 18.12 14.82
CA GLY A 346 7.46 18.32 15.86
C GLY A 346 8.47 19.38 15.41
N TYR A 347 8.49 20.55 16.03
CA TYR A 347 9.21 21.73 15.54
C TYR A 347 10.68 21.45 15.25
N ARG A 348 11.41 20.93 16.25
CA ARG A 348 12.83 20.61 16.10
C ARG A 348 13.08 19.56 15.02
N ASP A 349 12.29 18.49 15.05
CA ASP A 349 12.49 17.34 14.16
C ASP A 349 12.24 17.70 12.71
N THR A 350 11.17 18.47 12.45
CA THR A 350 10.85 18.97 11.11
C THR A 350 11.89 19.97 10.60
N ALA A 351 12.45 20.80 11.49
CA ALA A 351 13.53 21.71 11.14
C ALA A 351 14.79 20.94 10.71
N GLN A 352 15.15 19.88 11.44
CA GLN A 352 16.28 19.03 11.10
C GLN A 352 16.05 18.28 9.77
N ASP A 353 14.86 17.74 9.55
CA ASP A 353 14.51 17.06 8.30
C ASP A 353 14.60 18.03 7.11
N ALA A 354 14.08 19.25 7.25
CA ALA A 354 14.16 20.28 6.20
C ALA A 354 15.59 20.64 5.79
N MET A 355 16.56 20.54 6.71
CA MET A 355 17.99 20.81 6.42
C MET A 355 18.61 19.77 5.48
N THR A 356 17.98 18.62 5.28
CA THR A 356 18.54 17.52 4.51
C THR A 356 18.28 17.60 3.01
N ILE A 357 17.32 18.43 2.56
CA ILE A 357 16.86 18.48 1.16
C ILE A 357 17.11 19.79 0.39
N PRO A 358 17.89 20.80 0.87
CA PRO A 358 18.03 22.06 0.11
C PRO A 358 18.62 21.87 -1.29
N HIS A 359 19.47 20.87 -1.46
CA HIS A 359 20.15 20.59 -2.72
C HIS A 359 19.29 19.77 -3.72
N SER A 360 18.32 19.01 -3.23
CA SER A 360 17.44 18.16 -4.05
C SER A 360 16.07 18.78 -4.28
N ASN A 361 15.55 19.52 -3.29
CA ASN A 361 14.21 20.08 -3.31
C ASN A 361 14.14 21.43 -2.57
N PRO A 362 14.77 22.48 -3.11
CA PRO A 362 14.85 23.78 -2.43
C PRO A 362 13.48 24.42 -2.21
N GLU A 363 12.52 24.20 -3.11
CA GLU A 363 11.16 24.73 -2.97
C GLU A 363 10.42 24.09 -1.79
N LYS A 364 10.48 22.78 -1.65
CA LYS A 364 9.90 22.07 -0.51
C LYS A 364 10.57 22.44 0.80
N CYS A 365 11.90 22.56 0.80
CA CYS A 365 12.67 23.03 1.94
C CYS A 365 12.21 24.42 2.38
N ARG A 366 12.12 25.39 1.44
CA ARG A 366 11.61 26.74 1.69
C ARG A 366 10.19 26.73 2.26
N LYS A 367 9.30 25.94 1.66
CA LYS A 367 7.91 25.79 2.14
C LYS A 367 7.89 25.31 3.59
N ARG A 368 8.66 24.29 3.91
CA ARG A 368 8.73 23.73 5.26
C ARG A 368 9.31 24.71 6.29
N ILE A 369 10.33 25.49 5.91
CA ILE A 369 10.88 26.57 6.76
C ILE A 369 9.81 27.60 7.04
N ILE A 370 9.04 28.05 6.05
CA ILE A 370 7.98 29.04 6.23
C ILE A 370 6.87 28.49 7.15
N GLU A 371 6.48 27.23 7.00
CA GLU A 371 5.51 26.58 7.88
C GLU A 371 5.99 26.58 9.34
N LEU A 372 7.25 26.23 9.58
CA LEU A 372 7.85 26.25 10.92
C LEU A 372 7.90 27.66 11.50
N LEU A 373 8.30 28.67 10.71
CA LEU A 373 8.33 30.06 11.16
C LEU A 373 6.94 30.58 11.54
N ARG A 374 5.88 30.11 10.91
CA ARG A 374 4.49 30.43 11.30
C ARG A 374 4.09 29.87 12.66
N GLY A 375 4.75 28.81 13.12
CA GLY A 375 4.58 28.19 14.43
C GLY A 375 5.41 28.86 15.56
N LEU A 376 6.14 29.94 15.27
CA LEU A 376 6.84 30.70 16.31
C LEU A 376 5.86 31.60 17.07
N VAL A 377 5.97 31.61 18.39
CA VAL A 377 5.28 32.61 19.23
C VAL A 377 6.02 33.93 19.26
N SER A 378 5.36 34.98 19.73
CA SER A 378 5.94 36.36 19.82
C SER A 378 7.26 36.42 20.57
N ASP A 379 7.45 35.55 21.54
CA ASP A 379 8.65 35.47 22.38
C ASP A 379 9.81 34.70 21.74
N GLY A 380 9.64 34.26 20.49
CA GLY A 380 10.70 33.69 19.67
C GLY A 380 10.98 32.21 19.90
N TYR A 381 10.13 31.46 20.61
CA TYR A 381 10.24 29.97 20.69
C TYR A 381 9.21 29.27 19.80
N GLY A 382 9.57 28.10 19.32
CA GLY A 382 8.66 27.24 18.56
C GLY A 382 7.79 26.38 19.48
N LEU A 383 6.55 26.19 19.09
CA LEU A 383 5.67 25.22 19.75
C LEU A 383 6.20 23.81 19.53
N HIS A 384 6.00 22.93 20.51
CA HIS A 384 6.47 21.54 20.40
C HIS A 384 5.68 20.76 19.34
N LEU A 385 4.38 20.98 19.27
CA LEU A 385 3.44 20.38 18.32
C LEU A 385 2.49 21.46 17.81
#